data_e9ad82324d69e1b1d8720b0f06dd7831
#
_entry.id   e9ad82324d69e1b1d8720b0f06dd7831
#
_cell.length_a   1.000
_cell.length_b   1.000
_cell.length_c   1.000
_cell.angle_alpha   90.00
_cell.angle_beta   90.00
_cell.angle_gamma   90.00
#
_symmetry.space_group_name_H-M   'P 1'
#
loop_
_entity.id
_entity.type
_entity.pdbx_description
1 polymer ?
#
loop_
_entity_poly.entity_id
_entity_poly.type
_entity_poly.pdbx_seq_one_letter_code
_entity_poly.pdbx_strand_id
1 'polypeptide(L)'
;MAKPVLRIGLTGGIGSGKSMVAAMLVGHGCVVIDADAISRKLTGAGGAAMGAIAGRFGPLALSPDGSLNRDWMRAQVFADPALRHDLEAIIHPLVRAETLTQTQESANRGSTAQAPLVFDVPLLVESGQWRMQLDRVVVVDCPKAVQIARVLARESSRAGWSAETVEKIIDGQVGRAERLAAADICIFNDGISLSALQCLVRQLAKGLGL
;
A
#
# COMPACT_ATOMS: atom_id res chain seq x y z
N MET A 1 6.62 27.21 -15.56
CA MET A 1 6.89 25.76 -15.37
C MET A 1 5.82 25.19 -14.46
N ALA A 2 5.15 24.11 -14.84
CA ALA A 2 4.18 23.43 -13.99
C ALA A 2 4.89 22.89 -12.74
N LYS A 3 4.31 23.11 -11.54
CA LYS A 3 4.85 22.59 -10.29
C LYS A 3 4.78 21.06 -10.33
N PRO A 4 5.84 20.32 -9.95
CA PRO A 4 5.78 18.86 -9.98
C PRO A 4 4.69 18.36 -9.02
N VAL A 5 3.97 17.32 -9.44
CA VAL A 5 2.93 16.68 -8.64
C VAL A 5 3.57 16.02 -7.42
N LEU A 6 3.11 16.36 -6.23
CA LEU A 6 3.63 15.82 -4.97
C LEU A 6 3.27 14.33 -4.83
N ARG A 7 4.27 13.50 -4.55
CA ARG A 7 4.18 12.04 -4.43
C ARG A 7 4.36 11.63 -2.97
N ILE A 8 3.33 11.07 -2.38
CA ILE A 8 3.26 10.75 -0.95
C ILE A 8 3.09 9.25 -0.79
N GLY A 9 3.96 8.62 -0.03
CA GLY A 9 3.75 7.24 0.42
C GLY A 9 2.93 7.22 1.69
N LEU A 10 1.84 6.47 1.71
CA LEU A 10 1.03 6.21 2.89
C LEU A 10 1.24 4.77 3.34
N THR A 11 1.73 4.59 4.55
CA THR A 11 1.98 3.28 5.13
C THR A 11 1.52 3.21 6.59
N GLY A 12 1.56 2.02 7.17
CA GLY A 12 1.17 1.78 8.56
C GLY A 12 0.91 0.31 8.80
N GLY A 13 1.12 -0.14 10.03
CA GLY A 13 0.88 -1.54 10.42
C GLY A 13 -0.57 -1.97 10.23
N ILE A 14 -0.80 -3.28 10.17
CA ILE A 14 -2.16 -3.83 10.17
C ILE A 14 -2.97 -3.23 11.33
N GLY A 15 -4.22 -2.84 11.10
CA GLY A 15 -5.07 -2.27 12.16
C GLY A 15 -4.76 -0.83 12.56
N SER A 16 -3.75 -0.16 11.97
CA SER A 16 -3.41 1.24 12.30
C SER A 16 -4.48 2.26 11.90
N GLY A 17 -5.34 1.93 10.94
CA GLY A 17 -6.34 2.86 10.38
C GLY A 17 -5.89 3.54 9.09
N LYS A 18 -4.84 3.06 8.44
CA LYS A 18 -4.31 3.57 7.17
C LYS A 18 -5.39 3.78 6.10
N SER A 19 -6.25 2.81 5.87
CA SER A 19 -7.33 2.88 4.86
C SER A 19 -8.34 4.00 5.16
N MET A 20 -8.59 4.30 6.44
CA MET A 20 -9.45 5.41 6.84
C MET A 20 -8.79 6.75 6.52
N VAL A 21 -7.50 6.89 6.81
CA VAL A 21 -6.72 8.09 6.44
C VAL A 21 -6.68 8.26 4.92
N ALA A 22 -6.47 7.19 4.16
CA ALA A 22 -6.51 7.20 2.70
C ALA A 22 -7.87 7.73 2.18
N ALA A 23 -8.98 7.21 2.69
CA ALA A 23 -10.32 7.67 2.31
C ALA A 23 -10.56 9.15 2.64
N MET A 24 -10.07 9.63 3.80
CA MET A 24 -10.17 11.05 4.16
C MET A 24 -9.34 11.93 3.22
N LEU A 25 -8.14 11.49 2.80
CA LEU A 25 -7.29 12.23 1.85
C LEU A 25 -7.95 12.34 0.48
N VAL A 26 -8.67 11.31 0.02
CA VAL A 26 -9.52 11.40 -1.19
C VAL A 26 -10.56 12.51 -1.04
N GLY A 27 -11.23 12.60 0.11
CA GLY A 27 -12.19 13.66 0.42
C GLY A 27 -11.59 15.09 0.42
N HIS A 28 -10.27 15.21 0.53
CA HIS A 28 -9.52 16.46 0.43
C HIS A 28 -8.90 16.69 -0.96
N GLY A 29 -9.23 15.87 -1.97
CA GLY A 29 -8.77 16.06 -3.35
C GLY A 29 -7.47 15.35 -3.70
N CYS A 30 -6.90 14.51 -2.81
CA CYS A 30 -5.78 13.64 -3.17
C CYS A 30 -6.25 12.54 -4.13
N VAL A 31 -5.36 12.13 -5.03
CA VAL A 31 -5.52 10.89 -5.81
C VAL A 31 -4.82 9.76 -5.06
N VAL A 32 -5.59 8.83 -4.52
CA VAL A 32 -5.04 7.65 -3.82
C VAL A 32 -4.88 6.50 -4.81
N ILE A 33 -3.69 5.94 -4.85
CA ILE A 33 -3.27 4.83 -5.70
C ILE A 33 -2.96 3.63 -4.81
N ASP A 34 -3.83 2.63 -4.85
CA ASP A 34 -3.61 1.36 -4.17
C ASP A 34 -2.67 0.47 -5.02
N ALA A 35 -1.38 0.52 -4.72
CA ALA A 35 -0.38 -0.27 -5.44
C ALA A 35 -0.61 -1.78 -5.31
N ASP A 36 -1.16 -2.23 -4.18
CA ASP A 36 -1.51 -3.64 -3.97
C ASP A 36 -2.71 -4.07 -4.82
N ALA A 37 -3.74 -3.21 -4.93
CA ALA A 37 -4.88 -3.48 -5.80
C ALA A 37 -4.46 -3.53 -7.27
N ILE A 38 -3.58 -2.61 -7.70
CA ILE A 38 -3.00 -2.64 -9.05
C ILE A 38 -2.23 -3.94 -9.28
N SER A 39 -1.34 -4.32 -8.35
CA SER A 39 -0.57 -5.57 -8.46
C SER A 39 -1.50 -6.80 -8.52
N ARG A 40 -2.57 -6.81 -7.71
CA ARG A 40 -3.58 -7.90 -7.74
C ARG A 40 -4.30 -7.97 -9.08
N LYS A 41 -4.67 -6.83 -9.68
CA LYS A 41 -5.28 -6.75 -11.01
C LYS A 41 -4.33 -7.28 -12.09
N LEU A 42 -3.08 -6.85 -12.06
CA LEU A 42 -2.05 -7.25 -13.04
C LEU A 42 -1.70 -8.74 -12.97
N THR A 43 -1.81 -9.35 -11.79
CA THR A 43 -1.50 -10.77 -11.53
C THR A 43 -2.75 -11.64 -11.37
N GLY A 44 -3.93 -11.11 -11.63
CA GLY A 44 -5.18 -11.86 -11.69
C GLY A 44 -5.33 -12.66 -12.99
N ALA A 45 -6.41 -13.42 -13.12
CA ALA A 45 -6.73 -14.16 -14.35
C ALA A 45 -6.82 -13.18 -15.54
N GLY A 46 -6.03 -13.45 -16.61
CA GLY A 46 -5.93 -12.56 -17.77
C GLY A 46 -5.18 -11.23 -17.50
N GLY A 47 -4.57 -11.06 -16.33
CA GLY A 47 -3.80 -9.87 -15.99
C GLY A 47 -2.57 -9.66 -16.87
N ALA A 48 -2.21 -8.39 -17.11
CA ALA A 48 -1.14 -8.03 -18.05
C ALA A 48 0.25 -8.57 -17.70
N ALA A 49 0.51 -8.90 -16.42
CA ALA A 49 1.77 -9.51 -16.00
C ALA A 49 1.86 -11.01 -16.28
N MET A 50 0.71 -11.70 -16.48
CA MET A 50 0.67 -13.16 -16.45
C MET A 50 1.46 -13.83 -17.57
N GLY A 51 1.46 -13.25 -18.77
CA GLY A 51 2.24 -13.78 -19.90
C GLY A 51 3.75 -13.78 -19.63
N ALA A 52 4.26 -12.67 -19.12
CA ALA A 52 5.68 -12.54 -18.76
C ALA A 52 6.05 -13.42 -17.55
N ILE A 53 5.18 -13.52 -16.56
CA ILE A 53 5.37 -14.40 -15.38
C ILE A 53 5.40 -15.85 -15.83
N ALA A 54 4.47 -16.31 -16.65
CA ALA A 54 4.46 -17.68 -17.17
C ALA A 54 5.73 -18.00 -17.99
N GLY A 55 6.18 -17.06 -18.81
CA GLY A 55 7.41 -17.20 -19.59
C GLY A 55 8.68 -17.32 -18.72
N ARG A 56 8.75 -16.56 -17.62
CA ARG A 56 9.94 -16.55 -16.74
C ARG A 56 9.93 -17.68 -15.70
N PHE A 57 8.77 -17.98 -15.12
CA PHE A 57 8.66 -18.87 -13.96
C PHE A 57 8.02 -20.23 -14.30
N GLY A 58 7.48 -20.38 -15.50
CA GLY A 58 6.84 -21.60 -15.94
C GLY A 58 5.41 -21.81 -15.43
N PRO A 59 4.81 -22.96 -15.78
CA PRO A 59 3.38 -23.21 -15.53
C PRO A 59 3.00 -23.33 -14.04
N LEU A 60 3.93 -23.68 -13.16
CA LEU A 60 3.69 -23.78 -11.71
C LEU A 60 3.41 -22.41 -11.07
N ALA A 61 3.81 -21.32 -11.73
CA ALA A 61 3.50 -19.96 -11.31
C ALA A 61 2.04 -19.58 -11.56
N LEU A 62 1.27 -20.41 -12.26
CA LEU A 62 -0.14 -20.19 -12.59
C LEU A 62 -1.05 -21.04 -11.73
N SER A 63 -2.12 -20.45 -11.23
CA SER A 63 -3.28 -21.15 -10.68
C SER A 63 -4.15 -21.73 -11.80
N PRO A 64 -5.08 -22.66 -11.51
CA PRO A 64 -5.97 -23.26 -12.52
C PRO A 64 -6.84 -22.25 -13.28
N ASP A 65 -7.13 -21.09 -12.68
CA ASP A 65 -7.88 -19.99 -13.29
C ASP A 65 -7.02 -19.05 -14.15
N GLY A 66 -5.72 -19.33 -14.26
CA GLY A 66 -4.75 -18.51 -14.98
C GLY A 66 -4.22 -17.29 -14.21
N SER A 67 -4.60 -17.12 -12.96
CA SER A 67 -4.02 -16.10 -12.07
C SER A 67 -2.66 -16.55 -11.50
N LEU A 68 -1.95 -15.63 -10.83
CA LEU A 68 -0.72 -15.94 -10.14
C LEU A 68 -0.95 -16.92 -8.98
N ASN A 69 -0.24 -18.04 -8.97
CA ASN A 69 -0.13 -18.94 -7.84
C ASN A 69 0.73 -18.28 -6.74
N ARG A 70 0.06 -17.50 -5.87
CA ARG A 70 0.72 -16.65 -4.86
C ARG A 70 1.50 -17.45 -3.84
N ASP A 71 1.01 -18.62 -3.46
CA ASP A 71 1.67 -19.44 -2.43
C ASP A 71 2.93 -20.06 -2.98
N TRP A 72 2.87 -20.59 -4.18
CA TRP A 72 4.05 -21.11 -4.88
C TRP A 72 5.06 -19.99 -5.13
N MET A 73 4.63 -18.85 -5.67
CA MET A 73 5.51 -17.72 -5.96
C MET A 73 6.17 -17.18 -4.69
N ARG A 74 5.43 -17.07 -3.59
CA ARG A 74 5.98 -16.64 -2.30
C ARG A 74 7.11 -17.55 -1.83
N ALA A 75 6.93 -18.87 -1.96
CA ALA A 75 7.97 -19.84 -1.61
C ALA A 75 9.22 -19.65 -2.47
N GLN A 76 9.07 -19.41 -3.78
CA GLN A 76 10.22 -19.22 -4.69
C GLN A 76 11.00 -17.95 -4.37
N VAL A 77 10.31 -16.80 -4.26
CA VAL A 77 10.97 -15.49 -4.02
C VAL A 77 11.54 -15.36 -2.60
N PHE A 78 11.02 -16.16 -1.66
CA PHE A 78 11.60 -16.25 -0.32
C PHE A 78 12.91 -17.05 -0.30
N ALA A 79 12.97 -18.11 -1.11
CA ALA A 79 14.16 -18.98 -1.20
C ALA A 79 15.29 -18.37 -2.05
N ASP A 80 14.95 -17.54 -3.06
CA ASP A 80 15.93 -17.00 -4.01
C ASP A 80 15.67 -15.50 -4.29
N PRO A 81 16.57 -14.60 -3.81
CA PRO A 81 16.48 -13.16 -4.09
C PRO A 81 16.53 -12.78 -5.58
N ALA A 82 17.17 -13.63 -6.43
CA ALA A 82 17.21 -13.35 -7.86
C ALA A 82 15.83 -13.54 -8.50
N LEU A 83 15.08 -14.56 -8.10
CA LEU A 83 13.69 -14.78 -8.55
C LEU A 83 12.77 -13.66 -8.07
N ARG A 84 13.01 -13.14 -6.88
CA ARG A 84 12.30 -11.94 -6.40
C ARG A 84 12.55 -10.75 -7.31
N HIS A 85 13.81 -10.48 -7.64
CA HIS A 85 14.19 -9.38 -8.53
C HIS A 85 13.54 -9.53 -9.92
N ASP A 86 13.51 -10.73 -10.47
CA ASP A 86 12.86 -11.00 -11.76
C ASP A 86 11.35 -10.74 -11.72
N LEU A 87 10.68 -11.17 -10.65
CA LEU A 87 9.25 -10.91 -10.47
C LEU A 87 8.97 -9.39 -10.36
N GLU A 88 9.77 -8.69 -9.58
CA GLU A 88 9.69 -7.24 -9.41
C GLU A 88 9.96 -6.52 -10.75
N ALA A 89 10.92 -6.96 -11.53
CA ALA A 89 11.23 -6.40 -12.86
C ALA A 89 10.07 -6.54 -13.85
N ILE A 90 9.25 -7.58 -13.72
CA ILE A 90 8.04 -7.76 -14.53
C ILE A 90 6.90 -6.86 -14.02
N ILE A 91 6.66 -6.82 -12.72
CA ILE A 91 5.49 -6.17 -12.14
C ILE A 91 5.64 -4.65 -12.06
N HIS A 92 6.81 -4.12 -11.66
CA HIS A 92 6.99 -2.70 -11.40
C HIS A 92 6.72 -1.79 -12.61
N PRO A 93 7.18 -2.10 -13.84
CA PRO A 93 6.86 -1.27 -15.01
C PRO A 93 5.34 -1.19 -15.27
N LEU A 94 4.63 -2.30 -15.10
CA LEU A 94 3.18 -2.37 -15.29
C LEU A 94 2.41 -1.60 -14.22
N VAL A 95 2.85 -1.68 -12.96
CA VAL A 95 2.29 -0.87 -11.86
C VAL A 95 2.51 0.61 -12.14
N ARG A 96 3.69 1.01 -12.62
CA ARG A 96 3.96 2.42 -12.98
C ARG A 96 3.05 2.89 -14.12
N ALA A 97 2.88 2.09 -15.17
CA ALA A 97 2.02 2.43 -16.29
C ALA A 97 0.55 2.60 -15.85
N GLU A 98 0.03 1.67 -15.07
CA GLU A 98 -1.34 1.75 -14.52
C GLU A 98 -1.51 2.96 -13.59
N THR A 99 -0.50 3.25 -12.75
CA THR A 99 -0.47 4.45 -11.90
C THR A 99 -0.57 5.73 -12.73
N LEU A 100 0.18 5.83 -13.82
CA LEU A 100 0.12 6.99 -14.72
C LEU A 100 -1.26 7.13 -15.35
N THR A 101 -1.86 6.03 -15.79
CA THR A 101 -3.22 6.02 -16.35
C THR A 101 -4.23 6.53 -15.35
N GLN A 102 -4.22 6.01 -14.12
CA GLN A 102 -5.14 6.44 -13.05
C GLN A 102 -4.95 7.92 -12.69
N THR A 103 -3.71 8.40 -12.72
CA THR A 103 -3.39 9.81 -12.48
C THR A 103 -3.97 10.71 -13.58
N GLN A 104 -3.81 10.32 -14.85
CA GLN A 104 -4.34 11.06 -15.99
C GLN A 104 -5.87 11.07 -15.99
N GLU A 105 -6.50 9.94 -15.71
CA GLU A 105 -7.95 9.85 -15.60
C GLU A 105 -8.50 10.74 -14.47
N SER A 106 -7.80 10.81 -13.34
CA SER A 106 -8.19 11.67 -12.22
C SER A 106 -8.06 13.15 -12.58
N ALA A 107 -7.01 13.54 -13.28
CA ALA A 107 -6.83 14.90 -13.80
C ALA A 107 -7.94 15.28 -14.78
N ASN A 108 -8.37 14.36 -15.64
CA ASN A 108 -9.45 14.58 -16.62
C ASN A 108 -10.86 14.69 -15.98
N ARG A 109 -11.03 14.18 -14.76
CA ARG A 109 -12.32 14.27 -14.00
C ARG A 109 -12.50 15.57 -13.23
N GLY A 110 -11.68 16.59 -13.47
CA GLY A 110 -11.81 17.91 -12.85
C GLY A 110 -11.06 18.07 -11.54
N SER A 111 -10.21 17.13 -11.19
CA SER A 111 -9.18 17.38 -10.19
C SER A 111 -8.28 18.50 -10.71
N THR A 112 -8.11 19.57 -9.94
CA THR A 112 -7.17 20.64 -10.30
C THR A 112 -5.85 20.03 -10.71
N ALA A 113 -5.25 20.49 -11.76
CA ALA A 113 -4.15 19.89 -12.54
C ALA A 113 -2.89 19.44 -11.76
N GLN A 114 -2.91 19.41 -10.44
CA GLN A 114 -1.79 19.09 -9.56
C GLN A 114 -2.20 18.45 -8.23
N ALA A 115 -3.28 17.65 -8.20
CA ALA A 115 -3.67 16.93 -6.99
C ALA A 115 -2.51 16.03 -6.52
N PRO A 116 -2.13 16.05 -5.23
CA PRO A 116 -1.12 15.15 -4.69
C PRO A 116 -1.47 13.69 -4.92
N LEU A 117 -0.47 12.89 -5.30
CA LEU A 117 -0.60 11.44 -5.46
C LEU A 117 -0.23 10.76 -4.14
N VAL A 118 -1.15 10.01 -3.60
CA VAL A 118 -0.94 9.21 -2.39
C VAL A 118 -0.85 7.74 -2.79
N PHE A 119 0.34 7.17 -2.67
CA PHE A 119 0.57 5.75 -2.88
C PHE A 119 0.28 5.00 -1.59
N ASP A 120 -0.81 4.25 -1.57
CA ASP A 120 -1.15 3.36 -0.47
C ASP A 120 -0.35 2.06 -0.60
N VAL A 121 0.73 1.96 0.21
CA VAL A 121 1.68 0.84 0.16
C VAL A 121 1.87 0.28 1.57
N PRO A 122 1.23 -0.85 1.92
CA PRO A 122 1.34 -1.45 3.24
C PRO A 122 2.77 -1.81 3.66
N LEU A 123 3.57 -2.32 2.72
CA LEU A 123 4.97 -2.75 2.94
C LEU A 123 5.97 -1.76 2.32
N LEU A 124 5.73 -0.45 2.51
CA LEU A 124 6.54 0.60 1.93
C LEU A 124 7.99 0.56 2.41
N VAL A 125 8.16 0.38 3.71
CA VAL A 125 9.48 0.38 4.36
C VAL A 125 10.22 -0.91 4.06
N GLU A 126 9.53 -2.04 4.13
CA GLU A 126 10.06 -3.37 3.87
C GLU A 126 10.63 -3.53 2.45
N SER A 127 9.98 -2.89 1.47
CA SER A 127 10.41 -3.00 0.06
C SER A 127 11.67 -2.20 -0.24
N GLY A 128 11.97 -1.15 0.55
CA GLY A 128 13.13 -0.28 0.36
C GLY A 128 13.14 0.57 -0.92
N GLN A 129 12.30 0.23 -1.90
CA GLN A 129 12.36 0.81 -3.25
C GLN A 129 11.52 2.08 -3.42
N TRP A 130 10.50 2.25 -2.58
CA TRP A 130 9.56 3.36 -2.70
C TRP A 130 10.16 4.70 -2.33
N ARG A 131 11.06 4.74 -1.33
CA ARG A 131 11.59 5.99 -0.80
C ARG A 131 12.17 6.93 -1.87
N MET A 132 12.86 6.38 -2.86
CA MET A 132 13.46 7.15 -3.96
C MET A 132 12.44 7.75 -4.94
N GLN A 133 11.19 7.31 -4.87
CA GLN A 133 10.12 7.73 -5.78
C GLN A 133 9.10 8.66 -5.11
N LEU A 134 9.28 8.93 -3.81
CA LEU A 134 8.34 9.66 -2.97
C LEU A 134 8.97 10.94 -2.43
N ASP A 135 8.21 12.02 -2.42
CA ASP A 135 8.62 13.29 -1.82
C ASP A 135 8.45 13.26 -0.30
N ARG A 136 7.42 12.53 0.19
CA ARG A 136 7.11 12.39 1.61
C ARG A 136 6.58 10.99 1.92
N VAL A 137 6.86 10.53 3.13
CA VAL A 137 6.29 9.30 3.70
C VAL A 137 5.43 9.67 4.91
N VAL A 138 4.16 9.29 4.84
CA VAL A 138 3.18 9.44 5.92
C VAL A 138 2.97 8.07 6.56
N VAL A 139 3.23 7.95 7.84
CA VAL A 139 2.99 6.73 8.62
C VAL A 139 1.77 6.93 9.50
N VAL A 140 0.80 6.02 9.40
CA VAL A 140 -0.31 5.92 10.36
C VAL A 140 0.09 4.90 11.41
N ASP A 141 0.22 5.36 12.66
CA ASP A 141 0.76 4.58 13.76
C ASP A 141 -0.23 4.41 14.91
N CYS A 142 -0.17 3.26 15.56
CA CYS A 142 -0.80 2.99 16.84
C CYS A 142 -0.06 1.86 17.58
N PRO A 143 -0.28 1.67 18.90
CA PRO A 143 0.32 0.58 19.65
C PRO A 143 -0.12 -0.81 19.17
N LYS A 144 0.74 -1.83 19.36
CA LYS A 144 0.47 -3.24 18.97
C LYS A 144 -0.85 -3.76 19.55
N ALA A 145 -1.14 -3.45 20.81
CA ALA A 145 -2.38 -3.86 21.46
C ALA A 145 -3.63 -3.31 20.75
N VAL A 146 -3.57 -2.06 20.29
CA VAL A 146 -4.65 -1.41 19.55
C VAL A 146 -4.82 -2.01 18.16
N GLN A 147 -3.73 -2.34 17.49
CA GLN A 147 -3.73 -3.05 16.21
C GLN A 147 -4.49 -4.38 16.33
N ILE A 148 -4.12 -5.19 17.34
CA ILE A 148 -4.75 -6.49 17.60
C ILE A 148 -6.24 -6.31 17.87
N ALA A 149 -6.61 -5.43 18.81
CA ALA A 149 -8.01 -5.20 19.17
C ALA A 149 -8.86 -4.77 17.95
N ARG A 150 -8.35 -3.85 17.12
CA ARG A 150 -9.07 -3.38 15.92
C ARG A 150 -9.21 -4.46 14.85
N VAL A 151 -8.19 -5.27 14.64
CA VAL A 151 -8.25 -6.37 13.66
C VAL A 151 -9.24 -7.42 14.12
N LEU A 152 -9.21 -7.84 15.38
CA LEU A 152 -10.15 -8.82 15.93
C LEU A 152 -11.59 -8.30 15.88
N ALA A 153 -11.83 -7.04 16.20
CA ALA A 153 -13.17 -6.44 16.11
C ALA A 153 -13.70 -6.43 14.67
N ARG A 154 -12.84 -6.16 13.68
CA ARG A 154 -13.21 -6.14 12.26
C ARG A 154 -13.46 -7.53 11.68
N GLU A 155 -12.66 -8.50 12.07
CA GLU A 155 -12.67 -9.87 11.55
C GLU A 155 -13.46 -10.85 12.46
N SER A 156 -14.23 -10.33 13.41
CA SER A 156 -14.94 -11.12 14.43
C SER A 156 -15.89 -12.20 13.87
N SER A 157 -16.36 -12.04 12.63
CA SER A 157 -17.22 -13.01 11.94
C SER A 157 -16.45 -14.03 11.07
N ARG A 158 -15.12 -13.91 10.97
CA ARG A 158 -14.28 -14.78 10.14
C ARG A 158 -13.55 -15.82 10.97
N ALA A 159 -13.70 -17.10 10.63
CA ALA A 159 -12.94 -18.17 11.25
C ALA A 159 -11.43 -18.02 11.02
N GLY A 160 -10.62 -18.36 12.01
CA GLY A 160 -9.15 -18.36 11.91
C GLY A 160 -8.46 -17.07 12.35
N TRP A 161 -9.18 -16.02 12.73
CA TRP A 161 -8.60 -14.81 13.31
C TRP A 161 -8.52 -14.92 14.83
N SER A 162 -7.32 -15.01 15.37
CA SER A 162 -7.01 -15.00 16.80
C SER A 162 -5.96 -13.91 17.10
N ALA A 163 -5.81 -13.53 18.37
CA ALA A 163 -4.77 -12.61 18.78
C ALA A 163 -3.37 -13.09 18.34
N GLU A 164 -3.09 -14.38 18.49
CA GLU A 164 -1.83 -15.00 18.08
C GLU A 164 -1.61 -14.89 16.54
N THR A 165 -2.66 -15.10 15.75
CA THR A 165 -2.58 -14.94 14.29
C THR A 165 -2.25 -13.50 13.92
N VAL A 166 -2.91 -12.52 14.55
CA VAL A 166 -2.65 -11.10 14.31
C VAL A 166 -1.25 -10.70 14.75
N GLU A 167 -0.77 -11.21 15.88
CA GLU A 167 0.60 -10.99 16.36
C GLU A 167 1.64 -11.49 15.35
N LYS A 168 1.48 -12.71 14.84
CA LYS A 168 2.37 -13.27 13.80
C LYS A 168 2.40 -12.38 12.55
N ILE A 169 1.26 -11.79 12.15
CA ILE A 169 1.22 -10.86 11.02
C ILE A 169 1.98 -9.57 11.35
N ILE A 170 1.80 -9.02 12.55
CA ILE A 170 2.50 -7.81 13.00
C ILE A 170 4.01 -8.06 13.07
N ASP A 171 4.42 -9.21 13.62
CA ASP A 171 5.83 -9.57 13.78
C ASP A 171 6.51 -9.90 12.42
N GLY A 172 5.72 -10.21 11.39
CA GLY A 172 6.17 -10.34 10.00
C GLY A 172 6.32 -9.00 9.25
N GLN A 173 5.86 -7.89 9.82
CA GLN A 173 6.07 -6.55 9.29
C GLN A 173 7.34 -5.93 9.90
N VAL A 174 7.87 -4.89 9.25
CA VAL A 174 8.96 -4.09 9.82
C VAL A 174 8.60 -3.56 11.20
N GLY A 175 9.58 -3.49 12.11
CA GLY A 175 9.39 -3.02 13.47
C GLY A 175 8.79 -1.60 13.52
N ARG A 176 7.97 -1.33 14.55
CA ARG A 176 7.35 0.00 14.73
C ARG A 176 8.38 1.13 14.74
N ALA A 177 9.52 0.94 15.42
CA ALA A 177 10.58 1.95 15.51
C ALA A 177 11.18 2.25 14.11
N GLU A 178 11.45 1.22 13.32
CA GLU A 178 12.00 1.36 11.97
C GLU A 178 10.99 2.02 11.03
N ARG A 179 9.70 1.66 11.13
CA ARG A 179 8.63 2.30 10.36
C ARG A 179 8.51 3.78 10.69
N LEU A 180 8.58 4.15 11.97
CA LEU A 180 8.55 5.54 12.41
C LEU A 180 9.81 6.31 11.97
N ALA A 181 10.98 5.68 11.96
CA ALA A 181 12.21 6.29 11.47
C ALA A 181 12.16 6.61 9.96
N ALA A 182 11.37 5.88 9.19
CA ALA A 182 11.17 6.14 7.76
C ALA A 182 10.14 7.27 7.48
N ALA A 183 9.41 7.74 8.48
CA ALA A 183 8.34 8.72 8.34
C ALA A 183 8.88 10.15 8.23
N ASP A 184 8.38 10.92 7.25
CA ASP A 184 8.48 12.37 7.26
C ASP A 184 7.34 12.98 8.11
N ILE A 185 6.19 12.30 8.15
CA ILE A 185 4.99 12.71 8.92
C ILE A 185 4.38 11.47 9.58
N CYS A 186 4.04 11.58 10.86
CA CYS A 186 3.34 10.53 11.59
C CYS A 186 1.95 11.01 12.03
N ILE A 187 0.93 10.20 11.74
CA ILE A 187 -0.42 10.33 12.30
C ILE A 187 -0.57 9.26 13.38
N PHE A 188 -0.49 9.68 14.64
CA PHE A 188 -0.74 8.78 15.77
C PHE A 188 -2.25 8.61 15.98
N ASN A 189 -2.74 7.43 15.68
CA ASN A 189 -4.17 7.08 15.66
C ASN A 189 -4.52 6.14 16.82
N ASP A 190 -4.35 6.62 18.04
CA ASP A 190 -4.79 5.92 19.24
C ASP A 190 -5.34 6.90 20.27
N GLY A 191 -6.39 6.50 21.00
CA GLY A 191 -7.03 7.34 22.02
C GLY A 191 -7.69 8.60 21.49
N ILE A 192 -7.86 8.74 20.17
CA ILE A 192 -8.47 9.93 19.53
C ILE A 192 -9.83 9.59 18.91
N SER A 193 -10.73 10.57 18.89
CA SER A 193 -12.02 10.44 18.21
C SER A 193 -11.86 10.50 16.68
N LEU A 194 -12.89 10.03 15.96
CA LEU A 194 -12.93 10.15 14.51
C LEU A 194 -12.81 11.61 14.05
N SER A 195 -13.47 12.55 14.77
CA SER A 195 -13.39 13.98 14.47
C SER A 195 -11.98 14.55 14.67
N ALA A 196 -11.24 14.08 15.68
CA ALA A 196 -9.85 14.46 15.89
C ALA A 196 -8.96 13.93 14.76
N LEU A 197 -9.16 12.68 14.35
CA LEU A 197 -8.44 12.10 13.19
C LEU A 197 -8.74 12.91 11.91
N GLN A 198 -10.00 13.26 11.65
CA GLN A 198 -10.38 14.12 10.52
C GLN A 198 -9.67 15.49 10.57
N CYS A 199 -9.53 16.08 11.77
CA CYS A 199 -8.80 17.33 11.95
C CYS A 199 -7.30 17.17 11.59
N LEU A 200 -6.65 16.10 12.03
CA LEU A 200 -5.24 15.80 11.70
C LEU A 200 -5.06 15.61 10.20
N VAL A 201 -5.94 14.84 9.55
CA VAL A 201 -5.87 14.61 8.10
C VAL A 201 -6.13 15.90 7.32
N ARG A 202 -7.03 16.77 7.77
CA ARG A 202 -7.25 18.10 7.17
C ARG A 202 -6.00 18.99 7.31
N GLN A 203 -5.32 18.95 8.45
CA GLN A 203 -4.07 19.70 8.64
C GLN A 203 -2.97 19.15 7.72
N LEU A 204 -2.88 17.83 7.59
CA LEU A 204 -1.99 17.19 6.62
C LEU A 204 -2.30 17.66 5.20
N ALA A 205 -3.56 17.60 4.75
CA ALA A 205 -3.99 18.02 3.42
C ALA A 205 -3.60 19.49 3.14
N LYS A 206 -3.85 20.40 4.08
CA LYS A 206 -3.40 21.81 3.98
C LYS A 206 -1.88 21.92 3.85
N GLY A 207 -1.11 21.14 4.62
CA GLY A 207 0.35 21.10 4.52
C GLY A 207 0.85 20.56 3.16
N LEU A 208 0.03 19.80 2.45
CA LEU A 208 0.29 19.28 1.11
C LEU A 208 -0.16 20.22 -0.01
N GLY A 209 -0.77 21.36 0.35
CA GLY A 209 -1.22 22.40 -0.60
C GLY A 209 -2.65 22.21 -1.11
N LEU A 210 -3.50 21.51 -0.34
CA LEU A 210 -4.92 21.28 -0.60
C LEU A 210 -5.83 22.14 0.30
#